data_b67e0545e89078b4a7b45316b8640ba1
#
_entry.id   b67e0545e89078b4a7b45316b8640ba1
#
_cell.length_a   1.000
_cell.length_b   1.000
_cell.length_c   1.000
_cell.angle_alpha   90.00
_cell.angle_beta   90.00
_cell.angle_gamma   90.00
#
_symmetry.space_group_name_H-M   'P 1'
#
loop_
_entity.id
_entity.type
_entity.pdbx_description
1 polymer ?
#
loop_
_entity_poly.entity_id
_entity_poly.type
_entity_poly.pdbx_seq_one_letter_code
_entity_poly.pdbx_strand_id
1 'polypeptide(L)'
;MGKTALITGVTGQDGSYLAELLLGKGYTVHGLVRRSSSFNTERIDHIYEEPQEPGRKLVLHHADLTDGVALVNLLRDLAPDEVYNLGAQSHVRVSFDAPLYTADVTGLGSMRLLEAVRAAGIDTRLYQASSSEMFGSAPPPQNERTPFHPRSPYGCAKVFGYWSTVNYREAYDLFAVNGILFNHESPRRGETFVTRKITRAVARIKAGLQDRLYMGNLDAIRDWGYAPEYVEAMWLMLQRDVPDDYVVATGEAGSVRQFLQAAFSTADLDWTEYVRFDPKYERPSEVDALIGDATKAGDLLGWKPQVKWPELARIMVEADIAALDAELAGATVRIDR
;
A
#
# COMPACT_ATOMS: atom_id res chain seq x y z
N MET A 1 -12.42 1.25 -27.34
CA MET A 1 -12.86 1.48 -25.96
C MET A 1 -11.62 1.51 -25.08
N GLY A 2 -11.60 2.32 -24.01
CA GLY A 2 -10.50 2.27 -23.04
C GLY A 2 -10.50 0.95 -22.27
N LYS A 3 -9.35 0.54 -21.73
CA LYS A 3 -9.25 -0.64 -20.86
C LYS A 3 -10.11 -0.47 -19.58
N THR A 4 -10.50 -1.59 -19.01
CA THR A 4 -11.23 -1.66 -17.74
C THR A 4 -10.36 -2.31 -16.66
N ALA A 5 -10.28 -1.69 -15.49
CA ALA A 5 -9.54 -2.21 -14.35
C ALA A 5 -10.42 -2.40 -13.11
N LEU A 6 -10.20 -3.50 -12.37
CA LEU A 6 -10.77 -3.71 -11.04
C LEU A 6 -9.68 -3.54 -9.98
N ILE A 7 -9.93 -2.67 -8.98
CA ILE A 7 -9.03 -2.43 -7.85
C ILE A 7 -9.69 -2.87 -6.55
N THR A 8 -9.16 -3.89 -5.87
CA THR A 8 -9.54 -4.16 -4.48
C THR A 8 -8.76 -3.23 -3.55
N GLY A 9 -9.40 -2.71 -2.49
CA GLY A 9 -8.76 -1.75 -1.60
C GLY A 9 -8.57 -0.36 -2.21
N VAL A 10 -9.45 0.06 -3.12
CA VAL A 10 -9.41 1.34 -3.83
C VAL A 10 -9.38 2.57 -2.90
N THR A 11 -9.95 2.46 -1.69
CA THR A 11 -9.97 3.52 -0.68
C THR A 11 -8.69 3.61 0.16
N GLY A 12 -7.73 2.71 -0.06
CA GLY A 12 -6.41 2.74 0.57
C GLY A 12 -5.48 3.78 -0.08
N GLN A 13 -4.28 3.97 0.50
CA GLN A 13 -3.25 4.83 -0.08
C GLN A 13 -3.00 4.47 -1.54
N ASP A 14 -2.53 3.25 -1.79
CA ASP A 14 -2.12 2.79 -3.12
C ASP A 14 -3.31 2.71 -4.07
N GLY A 15 -4.46 2.23 -3.58
CA GLY A 15 -5.67 2.13 -4.38
C GLY A 15 -6.14 3.48 -4.91
N SER A 16 -6.05 4.54 -4.11
CA SER A 16 -6.46 5.89 -4.53
C SER A 16 -5.51 6.48 -5.58
N TYR A 17 -4.19 6.36 -5.40
CA TYR A 17 -3.22 6.81 -6.41
C TYR A 17 -3.28 5.98 -7.69
N LEU A 18 -3.48 4.66 -7.57
CA LEU A 18 -3.63 3.80 -8.74
C LEU A 18 -4.90 4.13 -9.52
N ALA A 19 -6.01 4.42 -8.83
CA ALA A 19 -7.25 4.86 -9.48
C ALA A 19 -7.01 6.14 -10.29
N GLU A 20 -6.37 7.15 -9.72
CA GLU A 20 -6.00 8.40 -10.43
C GLU A 20 -5.11 8.13 -11.64
N LEU A 21 -4.06 7.32 -11.46
CA LEU A 21 -3.15 6.96 -12.55
C LEU A 21 -3.90 6.29 -13.71
N LEU A 22 -4.76 5.32 -13.42
CA LEU A 22 -5.52 4.59 -14.44
C LEU A 22 -6.57 5.46 -15.13
N LEU A 23 -7.29 6.30 -14.36
CA LEU A 23 -8.21 7.30 -14.92
C LEU A 23 -7.48 8.27 -15.86
N GLY A 24 -6.30 8.76 -15.46
CA GLY A 24 -5.44 9.61 -16.28
C GLY A 24 -4.93 8.92 -17.56
N LYS A 25 -4.82 7.59 -17.56
CA LYS A 25 -4.50 6.77 -18.73
C LYS A 25 -5.73 6.39 -19.57
N GLY A 26 -6.92 6.87 -19.21
CA GLY A 26 -8.16 6.64 -19.96
C GLY A 26 -8.88 5.34 -19.67
N TYR A 27 -8.54 4.65 -18.58
CA TYR A 27 -9.27 3.46 -18.12
C TYR A 27 -10.64 3.82 -17.56
N THR A 28 -11.54 2.83 -17.57
CA THR A 28 -12.68 2.78 -16.66
C THR A 28 -12.24 1.98 -15.44
N VAL A 29 -12.34 2.56 -14.25
CA VAL A 29 -11.87 1.96 -13.00
C VAL A 29 -13.07 1.49 -12.18
N HIS A 30 -13.08 0.22 -11.82
CA HIS A 30 -14.02 -0.38 -10.88
C HIS A 30 -13.31 -0.57 -9.54
N GLY A 31 -13.79 0.11 -8.50
CA GLY A 31 -13.22 0.02 -7.15
C GLY A 31 -14.04 -0.88 -6.24
N LEU A 32 -13.39 -1.85 -5.59
CA LEU A 32 -14.01 -2.66 -4.55
C LEU A 32 -13.96 -1.93 -3.21
N VAL A 33 -15.11 -1.68 -2.62
CA VAL A 33 -15.25 -1.03 -1.30
C VAL A 33 -15.93 -2.00 -0.35
N ARG A 34 -15.29 -2.26 0.80
CA ARG A 34 -15.90 -3.04 1.87
C ARG A 34 -17.02 -2.22 2.54
N ARG A 35 -18.17 -2.84 2.76
CA ARG A 35 -19.25 -2.18 3.49
C ARG A 35 -18.83 -1.91 4.93
N SER A 36 -18.92 -0.66 5.35
CA SER A 36 -18.61 -0.18 6.68
C SER A 36 -19.69 0.77 7.17
N SER A 37 -19.88 0.85 8.49
CA SER A 37 -20.80 1.81 9.12
C SER A 37 -20.28 3.26 9.06
N SER A 38 -18.98 3.45 8.86
CA SER A 38 -18.35 4.75 8.65
C SER A 38 -17.86 4.87 7.21
N PHE A 39 -17.96 6.05 6.62
CA PHE A 39 -17.39 6.34 5.32
C PHE A 39 -15.85 6.31 5.42
N ASN A 40 -15.20 5.70 4.44
CA ASN A 40 -13.74 5.61 4.33
C ASN A 40 -13.26 5.94 2.91
N THR A 41 -14.00 6.78 2.20
CA THR A 41 -13.78 7.14 0.80
C THR A 41 -12.99 8.43 0.61
N GLU A 42 -12.62 9.12 1.68
CA GLU A 42 -11.97 10.44 1.65
C GLU A 42 -10.82 10.56 0.64
N ARG A 43 -10.04 9.47 0.42
CA ARG A 43 -8.91 9.47 -0.53
C ARG A 43 -9.32 9.41 -1.99
N ILE A 44 -10.59 9.14 -2.27
CA ILE A 44 -11.15 9.02 -3.63
C ILE A 44 -12.33 9.97 -3.87
N ASP A 45 -12.78 10.74 -2.87
CA ASP A 45 -13.94 11.63 -3.00
C ASP A 45 -13.74 12.67 -4.11
N HIS A 46 -12.52 13.14 -4.33
CA HIS A 46 -12.17 14.14 -5.34
C HIS A 46 -12.24 13.60 -6.80
N ILE A 47 -12.21 12.28 -6.99
CA ILE A 47 -12.37 11.61 -8.29
C ILE A 47 -13.70 10.87 -8.41
N TYR A 48 -14.55 10.92 -7.37
CA TYR A 48 -15.84 10.28 -7.36
C TYR A 48 -16.85 11.09 -8.16
N GLU A 49 -17.63 10.40 -8.99
CA GLU A 49 -18.76 10.94 -9.74
C GLU A 49 -20.03 10.19 -9.36
N GLU A 50 -21.14 10.89 -9.28
CA GLU A 50 -22.42 10.29 -8.92
C GLU A 50 -22.84 9.20 -9.92
N PRO A 51 -23.53 8.13 -9.46
CA PRO A 51 -23.94 7.01 -10.34
C PRO A 51 -24.77 7.42 -11.56
N GLN A 52 -25.43 8.55 -11.50
CA GLN A 52 -26.28 9.08 -12.55
C GLN A 52 -25.53 9.88 -13.61
N GLU A 53 -24.27 10.24 -13.35
CA GLU A 53 -23.46 11.02 -14.29
C GLU A 53 -23.11 10.21 -15.53
N PRO A 54 -23.45 10.70 -16.74
CA PRO A 54 -23.13 10.01 -17.97
C PRO A 54 -21.63 9.95 -18.22
N GLY A 55 -21.12 8.74 -18.49
CA GLY A 55 -19.72 8.55 -18.85
C GLY A 55 -18.73 8.52 -17.69
N ARG A 56 -19.24 8.41 -16.45
CA ARG A 56 -18.39 8.24 -15.26
C ARG A 56 -17.34 7.16 -15.48
N LYS A 57 -16.13 7.42 -14.98
CA LYS A 57 -14.98 6.53 -15.15
C LYS A 57 -14.61 5.77 -13.90
N LEU A 58 -15.03 6.24 -12.70
CA LEU A 58 -14.88 5.52 -11.44
C LEU A 58 -16.23 4.94 -11.01
N VAL A 59 -16.27 3.62 -10.88
CA VAL A 59 -17.49 2.87 -10.46
C VAL A 59 -17.16 2.08 -9.20
N LEU A 60 -17.87 2.33 -8.10
CA LEU A 60 -17.66 1.62 -6.84
C LEU A 60 -18.63 0.44 -6.69
N HIS A 61 -18.09 -0.70 -6.22
CA HIS A 61 -18.83 -1.93 -5.92
C HIS A 61 -18.64 -2.34 -4.47
N HIS A 62 -19.72 -2.70 -3.80
CA HIS A 62 -19.64 -3.25 -2.45
C HIS A 62 -19.37 -4.76 -2.50
N ALA A 63 -18.18 -5.18 -2.10
CA ALA A 63 -17.81 -6.59 -1.93
C ALA A 63 -16.69 -6.73 -0.89
N ASP A 64 -16.43 -7.95 -0.45
CA ASP A 64 -15.38 -8.30 0.50
C ASP A 64 -14.55 -9.47 -0.05
N LEU A 65 -13.24 -9.47 0.20
CA LEU A 65 -12.35 -10.57 -0.18
C LEU A 65 -12.66 -11.89 0.55
N THR A 66 -13.51 -11.84 1.57
CA THR A 66 -14.02 -13.02 2.27
C THR A 66 -15.22 -13.68 1.57
N ASP A 67 -15.85 -12.98 0.58
CA ASP A 67 -17.01 -13.48 -0.18
C ASP A 67 -16.62 -13.89 -1.61
N GLY A 68 -16.16 -15.13 -1.75
CA GLY A 68 -15.73 -15.66 -3.05
C GLY A 68 -16.86 -15.71 -4.10
N VAL A 69 -18.11 -15.90 -3.68
CA VAL A 69 -19.25 -15.94 -4.63
C VAL A 69 -19.52 -14.56 -5.23
N ALA A 70 -19.52 -13.53 -4.39
CA ALA A 70 -19.67 -12.15 -4.86
C ALA A 70 -18.53 -11.77 -5.82
N LEU A 71 -17.29 -12.18 -5.53
CA LEU A 71 -16.14 -11.92 -6.41
C LEU A 71 -16.28 -12.59 -7.77
N VAL A 72 -16.70 -13.87 -7.83
CA VAL A 72 -16.90 -14.57 -9.11
C VAL A 72 -17.97 -13.88 -9.95
N ASN A 73 -19.11 -13.53 -9.36
CA ASN A 73 -20.19 -12.86 -10.06
C ASN A 73 -19.73 -11.50 -10.60
N LEU A 74 -19.09 -10.69 -9.76
CA LEU A 74 -18.59 -9.38 -10.16
C LEU A 74 -17.59 -9.46 -11.31
N LEU A 75 -16.62 -10.38 -11.23
CA LEU A 75 -15.62 -10.57 -12.28
C LEU A 75 -16.23 -11.04 -13.58
N ARG A 76 -17.25 -11.93 -13.53
CA ARG A 76 -17.95 -12.39 -14.71
C ARG A 76 -18.75 -11.27 -15.39
N ASP A 77 -19.39 -10.42 -14.59
CA ASP A 77 -20.19 -9.30 -15.10
C ASP A 77 -19.33 -8.19 -15.70
N LEU A 78 -18.16 -7.92 -15.10
CA LEU A 78 -17.27 -6.85 -15.53
C LEU A 78 -16.28 -7.26 -16.62
N ALA A 79 -15.79 -8.51 -16.58
CA ALA A 79 -14.71 -9.02 -17.40
C ALA A 79 -13.56 -7.99 -17.58
N PRO A 80 -12.93 -7.51 -16.49
CA PRO A 80 -11.94 -6.44 -16.58
C PRO A 80 -10.67 -6.91 -17.29
N ASP A 81 -10.02 -6.01 -18.03
CA ASP A 81 -8.72 -6.28 -18.66
C ASP A 81 -7.62 -6.48 -17.61
N GLU A 82 -7.72 -5.77 -16.48
CA GLU A 82 -6.70 -5.78 -15.42
C GLU A 82 -7.37 -5.83 -14.04
N VAL A 83 -6.80 -6.65 -13.14
CA VAL A 83 -7.22 -6.77 -11.74
C VAL A 83 -6.04 -6.44 -10.82
N TYR A 84 -6.22 -5.49 -9.91
CA TYR A 84 -5.22 -5.09 -8.93
C TYR A 84 -5.68 -5.47 -7.52
N ASN A 85 -5.03 -6.47 -6.92
CA ASN A 85 -5.34 -6.91 -5.57
C ASN A 85 -4.51 -6.16 -4.53
N LEU A 86 -5.05 -5.06 -4.02
CA LEU A 86 -4.43 -4.23 -2.97
C LEU A 86 -5.14 -4.40 -1.62
N GLY A 87 -6.31 -5.05 -1.60
CA GLY A 87 -7.10 -5.27 -0.39
C GLY A 87 -6.41 -6.20 0.61
N ALA A 88 -6.20 -5.74 1.83
CA ALA A 88 -5.57 -6.52 2.90
C ALA A 88 -5.85 -5.92 4.28
N GLN A 89 -5.68 -6.72 5.34
CA GLN A 89 -5.32 -6.20 6.65
C GLN A 89 -3.80 -5.96 6.64
N SER A 90 -3.36 -4.72 6.43
CA SER A 90 -1.96 -4.40 6.12
C SER A 90 -1.14 -3.89 7.31
N HIS A 91 -1.74 -3.68 8.48
CA HIS A 91 -1.03 -3.17 9.65
C HIS A 91 -0.33 -4.31 10.41
N VAL A 92 1.01 -4.37 10.32
CA VAL A 92 1.82 -5.46 10.89
C VAL A 92 1.55 -5.67 12.39
N ARG A 93 1.53 -4.59 13.21
CA ARG A 93 1.29 -4.72 14.65
C ARG A 93 -0.09 -5.31 14.94
N VAL A 94 -1.13 -4.87 14.23
CA VAL A 94 -2.51 -5.39 14.38
C VAL A 94 -2.60 -6.87 14.01
N SER A 95 -1.74 -7.37 13.12
CA SER A 95 -1.74 -8.79 12.77
C SER A 95 -1.43 -9.72 13.94
N PHE A 96 -0.70 -9.25 14.96
CA PHE A 96 -0.47 -10.01 16.20
C PHE A 96 -1.69 -10.03 17.10
N ASP A 97 -2.53 -8.99 17.07
CA ASP A 97 -3.74 -8.91 17.85
C ASP A 97 -4.94 -9.62 17.17
N ALA A 98 -4.93 -9.68 15.83
CA ALA A 98 -5.98 -10.30 15.02
C ALA A 98 -5.41 -11.25 13.94
N PRO A 99 -4.68 -12.33 14.33
CA PRO A 99 -3.96 -13.18 13.38
C PRO A 99 -4.89 -13.94 12.43
N LEU A 100 -6.01 -14.45 12.91
CA LEU A 100 -6.96 -15.21 12.10
C LEU A 100 -7.65 -14.32 11.05
N TYR A 101 -8.07 -13.12 11.44
CA TYR A 101 -8.63 -12.14 10.51
C TYR A 101 -7.60 -11.74 9.45
N THR A 102 -6.35 -11.53 9.85
CA THR A 102 -5.25 -11.21 8.93
C THR A 102 -5.00 -12.36 7.93
N ALA A 103 -4.98 -13.60 8.41
CA ALA A 103 -4.82 -14.78 7.54
C ALA A 103 -5.99 -14.92 6.56
N ASP A 104 -7.21 -14.73 7.02
CA ASP A 104 -8.43 -14.88 6.21
C ASP A 104 -8.52 -13.81 5.12
N VAL A 105 -8.40 -12.53 5.48
CA VAL A 105 -8.53 -11.42 4.53
C VAL A 105 -7.31 -11.30 3.60
N THR A 106 -6.09 -11.40 4.14
CA THR A 106 -4.86 -11.14 3.39
C THR A 106 -4.37 -12.39 2.64
N GLY A 107 -4.34 -13.54 3.30
CA GLY A 107 -3.88 -14.79 2.71
C GLY A 107 -4.98 -15.46 1.87
N LEU A 108 -6.03 -15.94 2.52
CA LEU A 108 -7.14 -16.61 1.83
C LEU A 108 -7.89 -15.67 0.89
N GLY A 109 -7.99 -14.38 1.21
CA GLY A 109 -8.59 -13.39 0.31
C GLY A 109 -7.88 -13.28 -1.03
N SER A 110 -6.54 -13.34 -1.04
CA SER A 110 -5.76 -13.40 -2.29
C SER A 110 -6.07 -14.67 -3.09
N MET A 111 -6.14 -15.82 -2.42
CA MET A 111 -6.49 -17.09 -3.07
C MET A 111 -7.93 -17.10 -3.60
N ARG A 112 -8.90 -16.53 -2.83
CA ARG A 112 -10.29 -16.40 -3.29
C ARG A 112 -10.39 -15.56 -4.55
N LEU A 113 -9.63 -14.48 -4.66
CA LEU A 113 -9.64 -13.63 -5.86
C LEU A 113 -9.02 -14.36 -7.07
N LEU A 114 -7.89 -15.07 -6.90
CA LEU A 114 -7.30 -15.91 -7.94
C LEU A 114 -8.29 -16.97 -8.42
N GLU A 115 -8.92 -17.69 -7.50
CA GLU A 115 -9.93 -18.70 -7.82
C GLU A 115 -11.18 -18.06 -8.47
N ALA A 116 -11.57 -16.86 -8.07
CA ALA A 116 -12.68 -16.15 -8.68
C ALA A 116 -12.37 -15.75 -10.14
N VAL A 117 -11.15 -15.30 -10.43
CA VAL A 117 -10.70 -15.04 -11.82
C VAL A 117 -10.76 -16.32 -12.65
N ARG A 118 -10.20 -17.42 -12.14
CA ARG A 118 -10.23 -18.73 -12.81
C ARG A 118 -11.65 -19.22 -13.07
N ALA A 119 -12.51 -19.16 -12.04
CA ALA A 119 -13.92 -19.63 -12.12
C ALA A 119 -14.79 -18.73 -12.98
N ALA A 120 -14.49 -17.45 -13.10
CA ALA A 120 -15.17 -16.54 -14.01
C ALA A 120 -14.86 -16.85 -15.48
N GLY A 121 -13.71 -17.48 -15.77
CA GLY A 121 -13.28 -17.84 -17.12
C GLY A 121 -12.97 -16.63 -18.00
N ILE A 122 -12.48 -15.56 -17.40
CA ILE A 122 -12.15 -14.30 -18.09
C ILE A 122 -10.65 -14.23 -18.43
N ASP A 123 -10.33 -13.58 -19.54
CA ASP A 123 -8.96 -13.23 -19.90
C ASP A 123 -8.60 -11.89 -19.26
N THR A 124 -7.84 -11.93 -18.17
CA THR A 124 -7.47 -10.75 -17.41
C THR A 124 -6.04 -10.86 -16.87
N ARG A 125 -5.37 -9.73 -16.70
CA ARG A 125 -4.06 -9.65 -16.08
C ARG A 125 -4.20 -9.28 -14.60
N LEU A 126 -3.63 -10.09 -13.70
CA LEU A 126 -3.78 -9.91 -12.26
C LEU A 126 -2.46 -9.46 -11.62
N TYR A 127 -2.52 -8.36 -10.89
CA TYR A 127 -1.47 -7.89 -9.99
C TYR A 127 -1.82 -8.25 -8.54
N GLN A 128 -0.89 -8.94 -7.86
CA GLN A 128 -0.96 -9.24 -6.44
C GLN A 128 0.02 -8.35 -5.67
N ALA A 129 -0.49 -7.53 -4.76
CA ALA A 129 0.33 -6.78 -3.83
C ALA A 129 0.97 -7.73 -2.81
N SER A 130 2.23 -8.04 -3.01
CA SER A 130 3.10 -8.71 -2.06
C SER A 130 3.87 -7.69 -1.20
N SER A 131 4.78 -8.11 -0.32
CA SER A 131 5.36 -7.22 0.68
C SER A 131 6.78 -7.63 1.05
N SER A 132 7.65 -6.66 1.31
CA SER A 132 8.97 -6.87 1.90
C SER A 132 8.94 -7.55 3.27
N GLU A 133 7.82 -7.47 4.00
CA GLU A 133 7.62 -8.20 5.28
C GLU A 133 7.67 -9.74 5.11
N MET A 134 7.56 -10.24 3.88
CA MET A 134 7.79 -11.66 3.58
C MET A 134 9.24 -12.07 3.80
N PHE A 135 10.19 -11.19 3.54
CA PHE A 135 11.61 -11.44 3.77
C PHE A 135 11.95 -11.54 5.25
N GLY A 136 11.28 -10.76 6.10
CA GLY A 136 11.41 -10.82 7.56
C GLY A 136 12.86 -10.69 8.02
N SER A 137 13.45 -11.79 8.55
CA SER A 137 14.83 -11.81 9.04
C SER A 137 15.87 -12.22 7.99
N ALA A 138 15.50 -12.35 6.72
CA ALA A 138 16.49 -12.59 5.66
C ALA A 138 17.43 -11.38 5.54
N PRO A 139 18.75 -11.58 5.35
CA PRO A 139 19.72 -10.50 5.29
C PRO A 139 19.50 -9.61 4.06
N PRO A 140 19.66 -8.27 4.20
CA PRO A 140 19.61 -7.35 3.07
C PRO A 140 20.93 -7.36 2.24
N PRO A 141 20.91 -6.85 0.98
CA PRO A 141 19.72 -6.42 0.25
C PRO A 141 18.87 -7.61 -0.22
N GLN A 142 17.54 -7.45 -0.13
CA GLN A 142 16.61 -8.51 -0.54
C GLN A 142 16.12 -8.28 -1.97
N ASN A 143 16.04 -9.37 -2.75
CA ASN A 143 15.52 -9.38 -4.11
C ASN A 143 14.62 -10.62 -4.35
N GLU A 144 14.18 -10.83 -5.58
CA GLU A 144 13.25 -11.90 -5.96
C GLU A 144 13.79 -13.33 -5.68
N ARG A 145 15.09 -13.49 -5.49
CA ARG A 145 15.74 -14.76 -5.18
C ARG A 145 15.98 -15.00 -3.70
N THR A 146 15.77 -13.97 -2.88
CA THR A 146 15.98 -14.04 -1.43
C THR A 146 14.90 -14.93 -0.80
N PRO A 147 15.24 -15.96 -0.05
CA PRO A 147 14.26 -16.81 0.64
C PRO A 147 13.43 -16.00 1.65
N PHE A 148 12.14 -16.31 1.73
CA PHE A 148 11.25 -15.68 2.70
C PHE A 148 11.44 -16.27 4.11
N HIS A 149 11.48 -15.38 5.11
CA HIS A 149 11.53 -15.73 6.52
C HIS A 149 10.67 -14.75 7.35
N PRO A 150 9.33 -14.76 7.16
CA PRO A 150 8.43 -13.78 7.75
C PRO A 150 8.48 -13.79 9.28
N ARG A 151 8.30 -12.62 9.89
CA ARG A 151 8.38 -12.41 11.34
C ARG A 151 7.05 -11.90 11.92
N SER A 152 5.96 -12.01 11.17
CA SER A 152 4.62 -11.57 11.59
C SER A 152 3.53 -12.42 10.94
N PRO A 153 2.32 -12.51 11.55
CA PRO A 153 1.16 -13.13 10.89
C PRO A 153 0.82 -12.48 9.56
N TYR A 154 1.01 -11.16 9.42
CA TYR A 154 0.88 -10.45 8.16
C TYR A 154 1.89 -10.94 7.11
N GLY A 155 3.17 -11.03 7.46
CA GLY A 155 4.20 -11.55 6.57
C GLY A 155 3.90 -12.98 6.12
N CYS A 156 3.46 -13.87 7.03
CA CYS A 156 3.04 -15.23 6.71
C CYS A 156 1.86 -15.26 5.72
N ALA A 157 0.84 -14.41 5.94
CA ALA A 157 -0.31 -14.31 5.05
C ALA A 157 0.09 -13.80 3.65
N LYS A 158 1.04 -12.87 3.57
CA LYS A 158 1.59 -12.39 2.29
C LYS A 158 2.41 -13.46 1.56
N VAL A 159 3.19 -14.28 2.28
CA VAL A 159 3.91 -15.43 1.69
C VAL A 159 2.91 -16.43 1.10
N PHE A 160 1.82 -16.72 1.79
CA PHE A 160 0.76 -17.58 1.26
C PHE A 160 0.15 -16.99 -0.03
N GLY A 161 -0.20 -15.70 -0.05
CA GLY A 161 -0.73 -15.03 -1.25
C GLY A 161 0.27 -15.02 -2.41
N TYR A 162 1.55 -14.77 -2.13
CA TYR A 162 2.62 -14.82 -3.12
C TYR A 162 2.71 -16.19 -3.80
N TRP A 163 2.84 -17.27 -3.03
CA TRP A 163 2.95 -18.61 -3.60
C TRP A 163 1.65 -19.09 -4.25
N SER A 164 0.51 -18.64 -3.78
CA SER A 164 -0.76 -18.88 -4.47
C SER A 164 -0.76 -18.25 -5.86
N THR A 165 -0.25 -17.02 -5.99
CA THR A 165 -0.14 -16.32 -7.29
C THR A 165 0.81 -17.05 -8.24
N VAL A 166 1.99 -17.47 -7.76
CA VAL A 166 2.94 -18.27 -8.54
C VAL A 166 2.29 -19.59 -8.99
N ASN A 167 1.63 -20.29 -8.06
CA ASN A 167 0.97 -21.56 -8.36
C ASN A 167 -0.14 -21.41 -9.42
N TYR A 168 -0.99 -20.37 -9.34
CA TYR A 168 -2.04 -20.16 -10.33
C TYR A 168 -1.49 -19.78 -11.70
N ARG A 169 -0.38 -19.01 -11.75
CA ARG A 169 0.34 -18.72 -12.97
C ARG A 169 0.86 -19.99 -13.64
N GLU A 170 1.49 -20.89 -12.87
CA GLU A 170 2.13 -22.10 -13.39
C GLU A 170 1.12 -23.24 -13.69
N ALA A 171 0.11 -23.40 -12.84
CA ALA A 171 -0.84 -24.52 -12.96
C ALA A 171 -2.00 -24.24 -13.90
N TYR A 172 -2.42 -22.97 -14.06
CA TYR A 172 -3.62 -22.59 -14.82
C TYR A 172 -3.34 -21.57 -15.92
N ASP A 173 -2.06 -21.25 -16.17
CA ASP A 173 -1.66 -20.27 -17.20
C ASP A 173 -2.29 -18.89 -17.02
N LEU A 174 -2.61 -18.49 -15.77
CA LEU A 174 -3.11 -17.17 -15.48
C LEU A 174 -2.00 -16.14 -15.64
N PHE A 175 -2.30 -15.01 -16.31
CA PHE A 175 -1.39 -13.87 -16.28
C PHE A 175 -1.47 -13.21 -14.89
N ALA A 176 -0.64 -13.69 -13.96
CA ALA A 176 -0.61 -13.22 -12.57
C ALA A 176 0.82 -12.85 -12.14
N VAL A 177 1.00 -11.63 -11.62
CA VAL A 177 2.29 -11.08 -11.20
C VAL A 177 2.29 -10.72 -9.72
N ASN A 178 3.43 -10.83 -9.04
CA ASN A 178 3.62 -10.30 -7.70
C ASN A 178 4.49 -9.04 -7.73
N GLY A 179 4.01 -7.96 -7.13
CA GLY A 179 4.86 -6.83 -6.77
C GLY A 179 5.30 -6.95 -5.31
N ILE A 180 6.57 -7.23 -5.06
CA ILE A 180 7.15 -7.33 -3.71
C ILE A 180 7.55 -5.91 -3.28
N LEU A 181 6.57 -5.20 -2.72
CA LEU A 181 6.74 -3.79 -2.40
C LEU A 181 7.45 -3.60 -1.07
N PHE A 182 8.50 -2.79 -1.07
CA PHE A 182 9.09 -2.25 0.13
C PHE A 182 8.20 -1.13 0.70
N ASN A 183 8.52 -0.63 1.88
CA ASN A 183 7.69 0.39 2.49
C ASN A 183 7.57 1.61 1.56
N HIS A 184 6.38 2.09 1.35
CA HIS A 184 6.11 3.25 0.51
C HIS A 184 5.02 4.11 1.14
N GLU A 185 5.27 5.37 1.16
CA GLU A 185 4.58 6.33 2.02
C GLU A 185 4.10 7.51 1.20
N SER A 186 3.18 8.26 1.77
CA SER A 186 2.66 9.50 1.17
C SER A 186 1.83 10.28 2.20
N PRO A 187 1.35 11.49 1.86
CA PRO A 187 0.32 12.18 2.63
C PRO A 187 -0.97 11.36 2.85
N ARG A 188 -1.25 10.35 2.00
CA ARG A 188 -2.41 9.44 2.12
C ARG A 188 -2.14 8.19 2.94
N ARG A 189 -0.95 8.04 3.53
CA ARG A 189 -0.65 6.88 4.39
C ARG A 189 -1.60 6.79 5.57
N GLY A 190 -1.95 5.57 5.99
CA GLY A 190 -2.75 5.37 7.20
C GLY A 190 -2.07 5.98 8.44
N GLU A 191 -2.83 6.70 9.25
CA GLU A 191 -2.34 7.55 10.34
C GLU A 191 -1.62 6.79 11.48
N THR A 192 -1.85 5.49 11.58
CA THR A 192 -1.21 4.62 12.59
C THR A 192 0.12 4.04 12.15
N PHE A 193 0.50 4.18 10.87
CA PHE A 193 1.82 3.78 10.39
C PHE A 193 2.90 4.76 10.86
N VAL A 194 4.10 4.22 11.12
CA VAL A 194 5.18 4.93 11.80
C VAL A 194 5.51 6.28 11.18
N THR A 195 5.67 6.35 9.88
CA THR A 195 5.98 7.57 9.14
C THR A 195 4.88 8.62 9.28
N ARG A 196 3.63 8.24 9.03
CA ARG A 196 2.49 9.15 9.13
C ARG A 196 2.20 9.56 10.58
N LYS A 197 2.38 8.65 11.54
CA LYS A 197 2.32 8.95 12.98
C LYS A 197 3.32 10.06 13.35
N ILE A 198 4.53 10.00 12.80
CA ILE A 198 5.57 11.02 13.02
C ILE A 198 5.17 12.35 12.41
N THR A 199 4.83 12.38 11.11
CA THR A 199 4.59 13.63 10.38
C THR A 199 3.36 14.38 10.90
N ARG A 200 2.29 13.68 11.25
CA ARG A 200 1.13 14.27 11.93
C ARG A 200 1.46 14.81 13.32
N ALA A 201 2.28 14.09 14.09
CA ALA A 201 2.72 14.58 15.39
C ALA A 201 3.56 15.87 15.25
N VAL A 202 4.45 15.93 14.26
CA VAL A 202 5.23 17.14 13.94
C VAL A 202 4.32 18.33 13.66
N ALA A 203 3.32 18.18 12.80
CA ALA A 203 2.35 19.24 12.50
C ALA A 203 1.60 19.71 13.75
N ARG A 204 1.12 18.77 14.58
CA ARG A 204 0.39 19.09 15.81
C ARG A 204 1.25 19.73 16.89
N ILE A 205 2.51 19.30 17.02
CA ILE A 205 3.51 19.88 17.95
C ILE A 205 3.80 21.31 17.52
N LYS A 206 4.06 21.54 16.24
CA LYS A 206 4.29 22.88 15.68
C LYS A 206 3.11 23.84 15.96
N ALA A 207 1.90 23.34 15.87
CA ALA A 207 0.68 24.09 16.17
C ALA A 207 0.37 24.24 17.68
N GLY A 208 1.18 23.67 18.58
CA GLY A 208 0.94 23.69 20.02
C GLY A 208 -0.21 22.81 20.51
N LEU A 209 -0.67 21.86 19.69
CA LEU A 209 -1.79 20.97 19.97
C LEU A 209 -1.35 19.59 20.54
N GLN A 210 -0.07 19.34 20.62
CA GLN A 210 0.50 18.12 21.13
C GLN A 210 1.86 18.37 21.76
N ASP A 211 2.14 17.78 22.93
CA ASP A 211 3.38 18.01 23.69
C ASP A 211 4.40 16.87 23.54
N ARG A 212 3.95 15.67 23.15
CA ARG A 212 4.79 14.46 23.12
C ARG A 212 4.38 13.49 22.03
N LEU A 213 5.37 12.76 21.51
CA LEU A 213 5.19 11.62 20.61
C LEU A 213 5.80 10.37 21.25
N TYR A 214 5.00 9.33 21.44
CA TYR A 214 5.45 8.05 21.98
C TYR A 214 5.79 7.07 20.86
N MET A 215 6.98 6.49 20.91
CA MET A 215 7.55 5.60 19.89
C MET A 215 8.11 4.33 20.54
N GLY A 216 8.18 3.24 19.75
CA GLY A 216 8.87 2.01 20.11
C GLY A 216 10.32 2.03 19.59
N ASN A 217 10.71 0.97 18.85
CA ASN A 217 12.03 0.81 18.29
C ASN A 217 12.38 1.91 17.27
N LEU A 218 13.38 2.73 17.56
CA LEU A 218 13.87 3.80 16.69
C LEU A 218 15.00 3.37 15.75
N ASP A 219 15.55 2.18 15.96
CA ASP A 219 16.75 1.73 15.25
C ASP A 219 16.44 0.77 14.11
N ALA A 220 15.17 0.39 13.95
CA ALA A 220 14.70 -0.40 12.81
C ALA A 220 14.98 0.34 11.49
N ILE A 221 15.60 -0.37 10.53
CA ILE A 221 16.02 0.17 9.23
C ILE A 221 14.99 -0.22 8.17
N ARG A 222 14.52 0.77 7.41
CA ARG A 222 13.54 0.56 6.33
C ARG A 222 13.94 1.34 5.08
N ASP A 223 13.67 0.72 3.95
CA ASP A 223 13.65 1.36 2.64
C ASP A 223 12.26 1.95 2.44
N TRP A 224 12.16 3.29 2.38
CA TRP A 224 10.92 4.01 2.19
C TRP A 224 10.89 4.73 0.85
N GLY A 225 9.93 4.40 0.01
CA GLY A 225 9.67 5.08 -1.25
C GLY A 225 8.38 5.89 -1.25
N TYR A 226 8.10 6.55 -2.36
CA TYR A 226 6.94 7.40 -2.55
C TYR A 226 5.82 6.63 -3.27
N ALA A 227 4.63 6.54 -2.66
CA ALA A 227 3.55 5.69 -3.12
C ALA A 227 3.09 5.95 -4.58
N PRO A 228 3.00 7.20 -5.08
CA PRO A 228 2.69 7.45 -6.49
C PRO A 228 3.65 6.78 -7.47
N GLU A 229 4.94 6.68 -7.16
CA GLU A 229 5.91 5.98 -8.01
C GLU A 229 5.72 4.47 -7.97
N TYR A 230 5.30 3.93 -6.82
CA TYR A 230 5.06 2.50 -6.65
C TYR A 230 3.82 2.01 -7.42
N VAL A 231 2.75 2.82 -7.49
CA VAL A 231 1.57 2.45 -8.29
C VAL A 231 1.87 2.46 -9.79
N GLU A 232 2.82 3.28 -10.24
CA GLU A 232 3.32 3.22 -11.62
C GLU A 232 4.00 1.87 -11.90
N ALA A 233 4.83 1.35 -10.97
CA ALA A 233 5.43 0.03 -11.09
C ALA A 233 4.36 -1.07 -11.18
N MET A 234 3.30 -0.99 -10.38
CA MET A 234 2.17 -1.95 -10.43
C MET A 234 1.56 -2.01 -11.83
N TRP A 235 1.31 -0.83 -12.43
CA TRP A 235 0.76 -0.75 -13.79
C TRP A 235 1.76 -1.29 -14.83
N LEU A 236 3.03 -0.93 -14.76
CA LEU A 236 4.08 -1.38 -15.69
C LEU A 236 4.21 -2.91 -15.72
N MET A 237 4.10 -3.58 -14.56
CA MET A 237 4.16 -5.04 -14.46
C MET A 237 3.07 -5.72 -15.30
N LEU A 238 1.86 -5.16 -15.33
CA LEU A 238 0.76 -5.69 -16.13
C LEU A 238 0.84 -5.31 -17.63
N GLN A 239 1.77 -4.45 -18.04
CA GLN A 239 1.99 -4.15 -19.45
C GLN A 239 3.02 -5.07 -20.13
N ARG A 240 3.66 -5.98 -19.36
CA ARG A 240 4.61 -6.97 -19.89
C ARG A 240 3.90 -8.08 -20.67
N ASP A 241 4.62 -8.73 -21.58
CA ASP A 241 4.08 -9.90 -22.32
C ASP A 241 4.12 -11.18 -21.50
N VAL A 242 5.03 -11.28 -20.53
CA VAL A 242 5.22 -12.45 -19.66
C VAL A 242 5.04 -12.05 -18.20
N PRO A 243 4.20 -12.77 -17.44
CA PRO A 243 4.02 -12.52 -16.01
C PRO A 243 5.25 -12.96 -15.23
N ASP A 244 5.64 -12.15 -14.22
CA ASP A 244 6.80 -12.42 -13.37
C ASP A 244 6.62 -11.73 -12.00
N ASP A 245 7.59 -11.88 -11.11
CA ASP A 245 7.61 -11.26 -9.79
C ASP A 245 8.70 -10.19 -9.74
N TYR A 246 8.42 -9.04 -9.10
CA TYR A 246 9.31 -7.88 -9.08
C TYR A 246 9.43 -7.28 -7.69
N VAL A 247 10.65 -7.06 -7.23
CA VAL A 247 10.94 -6.20 -6.08
C VAL A 247 10.83 -4.73 -6.51
N VAL A 248 10.10 -3.95 -5.72
CA VAL A 248 9.98 -2.50 -5.88
C VAL A 248 10.47 -1.84 -4.60
N ALA A 249 11.58 -1.14 -4.70
CA ALA A 249 12.31 -0.54 -3.59
C ALA A 249 13.14 0.65 -4.06
N THR A 250 13.54 1.51 -3.13
CA THR A 250 14.42 2.65 -3.48
C THR A 250 15.90 2.27 -3.48
N GLY A 251 16.27 1.16 -2.83
CA GLY A 251 17.67 0.78 -2.60
C GLY A 251 18.37 1.63 -1.52
N GLU A 252 17.68 2.63 -0.97
CA GLU A 252 18.18 3.50 0.09
C GLU A 252 17.33 3.37 1.34
N ALA A 253 17.97 3.10 2.47
CA ALA A 253 17.28 2.91 3.73
C ALA A 253 17.68 3.95 4.77
N GLY A 254 16.77 4.18 5.71
CA GLY A 254 17.02 4.99 6.90
C GLY A 254 16.48 4.29 8.15
N SER A 255 17.00 4.67 9.32
CA SER A 255 16.39 4.26 10.58
C SER A 255 15.17 5.14 10.91
N VAL A 256 14.25 4.63 11.75
CA VAL A 256 13.13 5.43 12.27
C VAL A 256 13.65 6.69 12.94
N ARG A 257 14.80 6.63 13.64
CA ARG A 257 15.48 7.76 14.25
C ARG A 257 15.87 8.83 13.21
N GLN A 258 16.44 8.42 12.09
CA GLN A 258 16.81 9.34 11.01
C GLN A 258 15.58 9.97 10.37
N PHE A 259 14.49 9.20 10.18
CA PHE A 259 13.23 9.73 9.67
C PHE A 259 12.63 10.76 10.63
N LEU A 260 12.64 10.48 11.96
CA LEU A 260 12.23 11.44 12.99
C LEU A 260 13.04 12.73 12.87
N GLN A 261 14.36 12.64 12.82
CA GLN A 261 15.24 13.80 12.69
C GLN A 261 14.89 14.64 11.45
N ALA A 262 14.73 14.00 10.29
CA ALA A 262 14.38 14.71 9.05
C ALA A 262 12.99 15.37 9.15
N ALA A 263 12.00 14.65 9.68
CA ALA A 263 10.65 15.17 9.82
C ALA A 263 10.55 16.37 10.77
N PHE A 264 11.18 16.29 11.95
CA PHE A 264 11.20 17.39 12.93
C PHE A 264 12.00 18.58 12.42
N SER A 265 13.15 18.36 11.76
CA SER A 265 13.95 19.43 11.15
C SER A 265 13.17 20.21 10.08
N THR A 266 12.28 19.58 9.34
CA THR A 266 11.39 20.25 8.35
C THR A 266 10.49 21.31 9.02
N ALA A 267 10.17 21.14 10.29
CA ALA A 267 9.33 22.05 11.05
C ALA A 267 10.12 23.00 11.99
N ASP A 268 11.47 22.99 11.94
CA ASP A 268 12.38 23.70 12.83
C ASP A 268 12.25 23.27 14.30
N LEU A 269 12.01 21.97 14.55
CA LEU A 269 11.84 21.39 15.89
C LEU A 269 12.97 20.39 16.19
N ASP A 270 13.38 20.32 17.49
CA ASP A 270 14.28 19.26 17.98
C ASP A 270 13.45 18.08 18.48
N TRP A 271 13.52 16.95 17.77
CA TRP A 271 12.75 15.76 18.12
C TRP A 271 13.06 15.20 19.51
N THR A 272 14.24 15.45 20.07
CA THR A 272 14.66 14.94 21.39
C THR A 272 13.85 15.54 22.54
N GLU A 273 13.29 16.73 22.33
CA GLU A 273 12.45 17.40 23.32
C GLU A 273 11.06 16.73 23.42
N TYR A 274 10.54 16.16 22.33
CA TYR A 274 9.16 15.70 22.23
C TYR A 274 9.00 14.18 22.22
N VAL A 275 9.98 13.43 21.70
CA VAL A 275 9.85 11.98 21.54
C VAL A 275 10.18 11.26 22.86
N ARG A 276 9.33 10.29 23.20
CA ARG A 276 9.48 9.41 24.38
C ARG A 276 9.34 7.96 23.96
N PHE A 277 10.14 7.11 24.55
CA PHE A 277 10.01 5.66 24.38
C PHE A 277 8.81 5.12 25.16
N ASP A 278 8.05 4.18 24.54
CA ASP A 278 6.98 3.41 25.17
C ASP A 278 7.02 1.97 24.64
N PRO A 279 7.28 0.97 25.48
CA PRO A 279 7.38 -0.44 25.10
C PRO A 279 6.11 -1.00 24.49
N LYS A 280 4.95 -0.36 24.70
CA LYS A 280 3.67 -0.73 24.09
C LYS A 280 3.73 -0.74 22.56
N TYR A 281 4.61 0.05 21.97
CA TYR A 281 4.81 0.15 20.51
C TYR A 281 5.85 -0.82 19.96
N GLU A 282 6.49 -1.63 20.80
CA GLU A 282 7.36 -2.71 20.34
C GLU A 282 6.53 -3.85 19.75
N ARG A 283 7.12 -4.56 18.81
CA ARG A 283 6.50 -5.76 18.20
C ARG A 283 6.97 -7.00 18.95
N PRO A 284 6.13 -8.04 19.08
CA PRO A 284 6.56 -9.32 19.66
C PRO A 284 7.73 -9.98 18.92
N SER A 285 7.86 -9.70 17.63
CA SER A 285 8.98 -10.11 16.79
C SER A 285 9.33 -8.98 15.84
N GLU A 286 10.56 -8.51 15.90
CA GLU A 286 11.02 -7.37 15.11
C GLU A 286 11.75 -7.83 13.84
N VAL A 287 11.79 -6.95 12.87
CA VAL A 287 12.59 -7.05 11.66
C VAL A 287 13.60 -5.92 11.68
N ASP A 288 14.87 -6.24 11.76
CA ASP A 288 15.95 -5.27 11.94
C ASP A 288 16.13 -4.38 10.72
N ALA A 289 16.21 -4.98 9.52
CA ALA A 289 16.47 -4.25 8.29
C ALA A 289 15.72 -4.84 7.08
N LEU A 290 15.05 -3.97 6.33
CA LEU A 290 14.51 -4.25 5.00
C LEU A 290 15.09 -3.22 4.03
N ILE A 291 15.92 -3.69 3.08
CA ILE A 291 16.55 -2.87 2.03
C ILE A 291 16.43 -3.65 0.72
N GLY A 292 15.73 -3.10 -0.25
CA GLY A 292 15.44 -3.82 -1.49
C GLY A 292 16.49 -3.61 -2.58
N ASP A 293 16.67 -4.64 -3.39
CA ASP A 293 17.38 -4.56 -4.66
C ASP A 293 16.36 -4.65 -5.80
N ALA A 294 16.00 -3.50 -6.36
CA ALA A 294 15.00 -3.37 -7.44
C ALA A 294 15.64 -3.40 -8.85
N THR A 295 16.84 -3.96 -9.00
CA THR A 295 17.56 -4.01 -10.29
C THR A 295 16.68 -4.62 -11.38
N LYS A 296 15.97 -5.71 -11.10
CA LYS A 296 15.06 -6.35 -12.06
C LYS A 296 13.93 -5.43 -12.54
N ALA A 297 13.32 -4.67 -11.64
CA ALA A 297 12.30 -3.70 -12.00
C ALA A 297 12.88 -2.56 -12.85
N GLY A 298 14.09 -2.09 -12.53
CA GLY A 298 14.81 -1.12 -13.34
C GLY A 298 15.09 -1.62 -14.76
N ASP A 299 15.62 -2.82 -14.89
CA ASP A 299 16.06 -3.39 -16.18
C ASP A 299 14.86 -3.78 -17.07
N LEU A 300 13.83 -4.38 -16.51
CA LEU A 300 12.72 -4.95 -17.27
C LEU A 300 11.51 -4.03 -17.41
N LEU A 301 11.24 -3.17 -16.42
CA LEU A 301 10.11 -2.23 -16.44
C LEU A 301 10.55 -0.80 -16.78
N GLY A 302 11.85 -0.49 -16.73
CA GLY A 302 12.38 0.88 -16.83
C GLY A 302 12.03 1.73 -15.61
N TRP A 303 11.52 1.11 -14.52
CA TRP A 303 11.10 1.82 -13.32
C TRP A 303 12.28 2.27 -12.45
N LYS A 304 12.27 3.53 -12.03
CA LYS A 304 13.30 4.12 -11.15
C LYS A 304 12.68 5.08 -10.15
N PRO A 305 12.87 4.85 -8.85
CA PRO A 305 12.36 5.76 -7.81
C PRO A 305 13.15 7.09 -7.85
N GLN A 306 12.43 8.21 -7.83
CA GLN A 306 13.01 9.55 -7.80
C GLN A 306 13.06 10.09 -6.37
N VAL A 307 11.95 9.91 -5.62
CA VAL A 307 11.83 10.42 -4.26
C VAL A 307 12.46 9.45 -3.28
N LYS A 308 13.45 9.93 -2.51
CA LYS A 308 14.12 9.19 -1.45
C LYS A 308 13.58 9.58 -0.08
N TRP A 309 13.83 8.74 0.95
CA TRP A 309 13.22 8.88 2.25
C TRP A 309 13.42 10.27 2.94
N PRO A 310 14.54 11.01 2.79
CA PRO A 310 14.63 12.35 3.39
C PRO A 310 13.67 13.36 2.74
N GLU A 311 13.57 13.34 1.42
CA GLU A 311 12.62 14.17 0.67
C GLU A 311 11.17 13.76 0.95
N LEU A 312 10.91 12.45 1.05
CA LEU A 312 9.61 11.91 1.41
C LEU A 312 9.15 12.41 2.79
N ALA A 313 10.04 12.44 3.79
CA ALA A 313 9.72 12.98 5.11
C ALA A 313 9.28 14.45 5.01
N ARG A 314 9.98 15.26 4.20
CA ARG A 314 9.64 16.66 3.95
C ARG A 314 8.25 16.78 3.30
N ILE A 315 8.00 16.05 2.21
CA ILE A 315 6.70 16.05 1.51
C ILE A 315 5.55 15.76 2.47
N MET A 316 5.72 14.73 3.30
CA MET A 316 4.66 14.31 4.23
C MET A 316 4.43 15.32 5.35
N VAL A 317 5.50 15.93 5.90
CA VAL A 317 5.39 16.95 6.96
C VAL A 317 4.71 18.21 6.43
N GLU A 318 5.14 18.71 5.27
CA GLU A 318 4.57 19.90 4.65
C GLU A 318 3.07 19.70 4.37
N ALA A 319 2.69 18.52 3.85
CA ALA A 319 1.30 18.18 3.61
C ALA A 319 0.47 18.12 4.91
N ASP A 320 1.01 17.52 5.99
CA ASP A 320 0.31 17.45 7.27
C ASP A 320 0.17 18.82 7.95
N ILE A 321 1.16 19.71 7.83
CA ILE A 321 1.06 21.09 8.31
C ILE A 321 -0.02 21.85 7.55
N ALA A 322 0.03 21.83 6.22
CA ALA A 322 -0.95 22.51 5.38
C ALA A 322 -2.39 22.03 5.66
N ALA A 323 -2.53 20.71 5.87
CA ALA A 323 -3.79 20.10 6.22
C ALA A 323 -4.34 20.61 7.56
N LEU A 324 -3.50 20.62 8.59
CA LEU A 324 -3.88 21.06 9.92
C LEU A 324 -4.19 22.57 9.95
N ASP A 325 -3.40 23.40 9.26
CA ASP A 325 -3.62 24.84 9.16
C ASP A 325 -4.98 25.15 8.52
N ALA A 326 -5.33 24.41 7.47
CA ALA A 326 -6.61 24.57 6.82
C ALA A 326 -7.79 24.10 7.71
N GLU A 327 -7.62 22.99 8.46
CA GLU A 327 -8.60 22.53 9.45
C GLU A 327 -8.83 23.61 10.55
N LEU A 328 -7.76 24.17 11.09
CA LEU A 328 -7.81 25.22 12.11
C LEU A 328 -8.42 26.53 11.61
N ALA A 329 -8.22 26.84 10.33
CA ALA A 329 -8.84 28.00 9.69
C ALA A 329 -10.35 27.82 9.40
N GLY A 330 -10.95 26.66 9.75
CA GLY A 330 -12.35 26.35 9.51
C GLY A 330 -12.67 26.09 8.03
N ALA A 331 -11.65 25.92 7.19
CA ALA A 331 -11.83 25.47 5.82
C ALA A 331 -12.17 23.98 5.83
N THR A 332 -13.22 23.58 5.10
CA THR A 332 -13.45 22.15 4.83
C THR A 332 -12.30 21.69 3.93
N VAL A 333 -11.29 21.08 4.55
CA VAL A 333 -10.12 20.64 3.82
C VAL A 333 -10.49 19.38 3.05
N ARG A 334 -10.74 19.54 1.76
CA ARG A 334 -10.55 18.43 0.83
C ARG A 334 -9.03 18.28 0.68
N ILE A 335 -8.44 17.57 1.62
CA ILE A 335 -7.04 17.23 1.50
C ILE A 335 -6.94 16.24 0.36
N ASP A 336 -5.90 16.37 -0.44
CA ASP A 336 -5.21 15.26 -1.08
C ASP A 336 -4.66 14.31 0.02
N ARG A 337 -5.60 13.76 0.81
CA ARG A 337 -5.35 12.82 1.90
C ARG A 337 -5.08 11.44 1.37
#